data_964be1f23b7966df8df32db7b2d03ed5
#
_entry.id   964be1f23b7966df8df32db7b2d03ed5
#
_cell.length_a   1.000
_cell.length_b   1.000
_cell.length_c   1.000
_cell.angle_alpha   90.00
_cell.angle_beta   90.00
_cell.angle_gamma   90.00
#
_symmetry.space_group_name_H-M   'P 1'
#
loop_
_entity.id
_entity.type
_entity.pdbx_description
1 polymer ?
#
loop_
_entity_poly.entity_id
_entity_poly.type
_entity_poly.pdbx_seq_one_letter_code
_entity_poly.pdbx_strand_id
1 'polypeptide(L)'
;HSRVTIVDRYKSNNLYVLVVELKTPLKKVQRRQFFRYEVSMPVSYMLMDNDAITVYEKTGELPDSMTEGRFTEGQTIDISGGGLKFAGAHIEKGSMVYIQLFYTLGSALYCLRTAASVVESINPPGRRDVFHNRVSFENVKSDDRELFIRFIFEEERKQRQNERGK
;
A
#
# COMPACT_ATOMS: atom_id res chain seq x y z
N HIS A 1 0.49 -22.25 -7.91
CA HIS A 1 -0.12 -23.38 -7.20
C HIS A 1 0.43 -24.69 -7.73
N SER A 2 0.94 -25.54 -6.84
CA SER A 2 1.31 -26.91 -7.13
C SER A 2 1.16 -27.73 -5.85
N ARG A 3 0.90 -29.03 -5.95
CA ARG A 3 1.13 -29.97 -4.84
C ARG A 3 2.60 -30.31 -4.80
N VAL A 4 3.15 -30.28 -3.60
CA VAL A 4 4.55 -30.62 -3.35
C VAL A 4 4.68 -31.63 -2.22
N THR A 5 5.73 -32.45 -2.28
CA THR A 5 6.19 -33.26 -1.13
C THR A 5 7.51 -32.67 -0.67
N ILE A 6 7.63 -32.44 0.62
CA ILE A 6 8.92 -32.03 1.22
C ILE A 6 9.81 -33.27 1.24
N VAL A 7 10.93 -33.23 0.52
CA VAL A 7 11.91 -34.32 0.43
C VAL A 7 13.11 -34.10 1.33
N ASP A 8 13.42 -32.83 1.66
CA ASP A 8 14.50 -32.49 2.58
C ASP A 8 14.29 -31.13 3.23
N ARG A 9 14.94 -30.88 4.35
CA ARG A 9 15.00 -29.60 5.04
C ARG A 9 16.35 -29.44 5.72
N TYR A 10 16.99 -28.31 5.56
CA TYR A 10 18.26 -28.00 6.21
C TYR A 10 18.39 -26.50 6.47
N LYS A 11 19.39 -26.13 7.27
CA LYS A 11 19.74 -24.74 7.56
C LYS A 11 21.05 -24.41 6.85
N SER A 12 21.05 -23.33 6.04
CA SER A 12 22.24 -22.80 5.37
C SER A 12 22.30 -21.29 5.58
N ASN A 13 23.44 -20.79 6.06
CA ASN A 13 23.69 -19.36 6.30
C ASN A 13 22.54 -18.64 7.01
N ASN A 14 22.04 -19.20 8.11
CA ASN A 14 20.87 -18.71 8.88
C ASN A 14 19.50 -18.75 8.17
N LEU A 15 19.43 -19.32 6.97
CA LEU A 15 18.18 -19.54 6.23
C LEU A 15 17.73 -20.99 6.40
N TYR A 16 16.42 -21.16 6.64
CA TYR A 16 15.80 -22.49 6.58
C TYR A 16 15.43 -22.79 5.12
N VAL A 17 15.99 -23.88 4.58
CA VAL A 17 15.76 -24.32 3.21
C VAL A 17 14.88 -25.56 3.24
N LEU A 18 13.84 -25.56 2.41
CA LEU A 18 13.01 -26.72 2.13
C LEU A 18 13.25 -27.17 0.70
N VAL A 19 13.62 -28.43 0.53
CA VAL A 19 13.69 -29.08 -0.78
C VAL A 19 12.37 -29.77 -1.03
N VAL A 20 11.73 -29.46 -2.15
CA VAL A 20 10.40 -29.97 -2.47
C VAL A 20 10.38 -30.62 -3.85
N GLU A 21 9.68 -31.73 -3.96
CA GLU A 21 9.36 -32.38 -5.23
C GLU A 21 7.97 -31.92 -5.68
N LEU A 22 7.84 -31.43 -6.93
CA LEU A 22 6.58 -31.05 -7.51
C LEU A 22 5.78 -32.29 -7.90
N LYS A 23 4.60 -32.46 -7.33
CA LYS A 23 3.65 -33.55 -7.69
C LYS A 23 2.66 -33.18 -8.79
N THR A 24 2.53 -31.86 -9.06
CA THR A 24 1.73 -31.35 -10.17
C THR A 24 2.45 -30.20 -10.86
N PRO A 25 2.17 -29.89 -12.13
CA PRO A 25 2.75 -28.75 -12.82
C PRO A 25 2.51 -27.43 -12.06
N LEU A 26 3.48 -26.52 -12.12
CA LEU A 26 3.33 -25.18 -11.55
C LEU A 26 2.25 -24.42 -12.31
N LYS A 27 1.22 -23.98 -11.59
CA LYS A 27 0.22 -23.05 -12.12
C LYS A 27 0.48 -21.66 -11.56
N LYS A 28 0.68 -20.69 -12.46
CA LYS A 28 0.76 -19.26 -12.07
C LYS A 28 -0.61 -18.82 -11.55
N VAL A 29 -0.67 -18.28 -10.34
CA VAL A 29 -1.87 -17.68 -9.78
C VAL A 29 -1.66 -16.18 -9.64
N GLN A 30 -2.41 -15.41 -10.43
CA GLN A 30 -2.41 -13.96 -10.30
C GLN A 30 -3.34 -13.60 -9.12
N ARG A 31 -2.74 -13.23 -7.97
CA ARG A 31 -3.48 -12.83 -6.77
C ARG A 31 -3.71 -11.33 -6.67
N ARG A 32 -2.92 -10.52 -7.40
CA ARG A 32 -2.98 -9.06 -7.33
C ARG A 32 -3.90 -8.54 -8.42
N GLN A 33 -4.92 -7.82 -8.00
CA GLN A 33 -5.82 -7.11 -8.92
C GLN A 33 -5.14 -5.87 -9.51
N PHE A 34 -4.30 -5.18 -8.72
CA PHE A 34 -3.62 -3.97 -9.13
C PHE A 34 -2.10 -4.16 -9.17
N PHE A 35 -1.46 -3.48 -10.11
CA PHE A 35 -0.02 -3.32 -10.16
C PHE A 35 0.45 -2.51 -8.94
N ARG A 36 1.63 -2.81 -8.41
CA ARG A 36 2.28 -2.07 -7.34
C ARG A 36 3.52 -1.40 -7.86
N TYR A 37 3.67 -0.13 -7.53
CA TYR A 37 4.79 0.70 -7.88
C TYR A 37 5.55 1.13 -6.63
N GLU A 38 6.84 0.82 -6.57
CA GLU A 38 7.71 1.22 -5.46
C GLU A 38 8.12 2.67 -5.65
N VAL A 39 7.67 3.53 -4.74
CA VAL A 39 7.93 4.97 -4.77
C VAL A 39 7.87 5.54 -3.37
N SER A 40 8.86 6.42 -3.06
CA SER A 40 8.88 7.18 -1.82
C SER A 40 8.34 8.59 -2.06
N MET A 41 7.18 8.89 -1.50
CA MET A 41 6.53 10.20 -1.56
C MET A 41 5.80 10.48 -0.24
N PRO A 42 5.65 11.75 0.17
CA PRO A 42 4.92 12.09 1.39
C PRO A 42 3.49 11.58 1.34
N VAL A 43 3.03 11.05 2.44
CA VAL A 43 1.63 10.66 2.66
C VAL A 43 1.19 11.16 4.03
N SER A 44 0.03 11.78 4.09
CA SER A 44 -0.59 12.18 5.35
C SER A 44 -1.68 11.18 5.71
N TYR A 45 -1.75 10.80 6.98
CA TYR A 45 -2.76 9.86 7.47
C TYR A 45 -3.26 10.26 8.84
N MET A 46 -4.51 9.94 9.14
CA MET A 46 -5.08 10.09 10.47
C MET A 46 -5.89 8.85 10.86
N LEU A 47 -5.87 8.49 12.14
CA LEU A 47 -6.72 7.43 12.65
C LEU A 47 -8.17 7.93 12.69
N MET A 48 -9.09 7.13 12.17
CA MET A 48 -10.53 7.46 12.17
C MET A 48 -11.19 6.92 13.44
N ASP A 49 -11.93 7.77 14.11
CA ASP A 49 -12.88 7.37 15.16
C ASP A 49 -14.23 6.94 14.54
N ASN A 50 -15.14 6.44 15.36
CA ASN A 50 -16.44 5.94 14.90
C ASN A 50 -17.29 7.00 14.20
N ASP A 51 -17.17 8.27 14.62
CA ASP A 51 -17.91 9.37 14.01
C ASP A 51 -17.37 9.66 12.60
N ALA A 52 -16.04 9.71 12.44
CA ALA A 52 -15.38 9.87 11.15
C ALA A 52 -15.72 8.71 10.19
N ILE A 53 -15.71 7.46 10.69
CA ILE A 53 -16.11 6.28 9.88
C ILE A 53 -17.56 6.45 9.42
N THR A 54 -18.47 6.78 10.32
CA THR A 54 -19.90 6.95 10.01
C THR A 54 -20.14 8.06 8.98
N VAL A 55 -19.45 9.20 9.12
CA VAL A 55 -19.54 10.30 8.15
C VAL A 55 -19.01 9.86 6.78
N TYR A 56 -17.81 9.24 6.76
CA TYR A 56 -17.21 8.80 5.51
C TYR A 56 -18.07 7.76 4.77
N GLU A 57 -18.65 6.79 5.48
CA GLU A 57 -19.54 5.77 4.88
C GLU A 57 -20.77 6.41 4.20
N LYS A 58 -21.27 7.50 4.74
CA LYS A 58 -22.44 8.21 4.20
C LYS A 58 -22.12 9.16 3.05
N THR A 59 -20.96 9.82 3.09
CA THR A 59 -20.63 10.94 2.20
C THR A 59 -19.52 10.61 1.20
N GLY A 60 -18.69 9.62 1.52
CA GLY A 60 -17.46 9.28 0.77
C GLY A 60 -16.31 10.27 0.98
N GLU A 61 -16.46 11.22 1.91
CA GLU A 61 -15.45 12.24 2.24
C GLU A 61 -15.55 12.64 3.72
N LEU A 62 -14.47 13.18 4.28
CA LEU A 62 -14.51 13.84 5.58
C LEU A 62 -14.43 15.36 5.40
N PRO A 63 -15.27 16.14 6.12
CA PRO A 63 -15.18 17.59 6.12
C PRO A 63 -13.88 18.06 6.79
N ASP A 64 -13.38 19.24 6.40
CA ASP A 64 -12.13 19.80 6.93
C ASP A 64 -12.17 19.94 8.48
N SER A 65 -13.33 20.23 9.06
CA SER A 65 -13.51 20.29 10.52
C SER A 65 -13.19 18.98 11.26
N MET A 66 -13.24 17.85 10.58
CA MET A 66 -12.88 16.54 11.15
C MET A 66 -11.43 16.12 10.84
N THR A 67 -10.75 16.84 9.96
CA THR A 67 -9.40 16.46 9.49
C THR A 67 -8.33 17.46 9.88
N GLU A 68 -8.69 18.74 10.11
CA GLU A 68 -7.75 19.80 10.43
C GLU A 68 -6.93 19.51 11.69
N GLY A 69 -5.60 19.61 11.57
CA GLY A 69 -4.66 19.38 12.68
C GLY A 69 -4.53 17.90 13.13
N ARG A 70 -5.21 16.96 12.48
CA ARG A 70 -5.22 15.53 12.88
C ARG A 70 -4.30 14.64 12.07
N PHE A 71 -3.73 15.13 10.97
CA PHE A 71 -2.86 14.34 10.12
C PHE A 71 -1.47 14.13 10.74
N THR A 72 -0.99 12.92 10.58
CA THR A 72 0.40 12.51 10.83
C THR A 72 1.06 12.25 9.50
N GLU A 73 2.33 12.63 9.37
CA GLU A 73 3.11 12.44 8.15
C GLU A 73 3.80 11.07 8.12
N GLY A 74 3.85 10.49 6.93
CA GLY A 74 4.57 9.26 6.63
C GLY A 74 5.22 9.32 5.25
N GLN A 75 5.91 8.24 4.87
CA GLN A 75 6.53 8.09 3.55
C GLN A 75 6.06 6.79 2.91
N THR A 76 5.57 6.86 1.67
CA THR A 76 5.19 5.65 0.93
C THR A 76 6.40 4.77 0.66
N ILE A 77 6.16 3.47 0.57
CA ILE A 77 7.12 2.43 0.18
C ILE A 77 6.67 1.83 -1.15
N ASP A 78 5.40 1.51 -1.26
CA ASP A 78 4.75 1.12 -2.51
C ASP A 78 3.31 1.64 -2.55
N ILE A 79 2.81 1.86 -3.76
CA ILE A 79 1.44 2.33 -4.03
C ILE A 79 0.79 1.44 -5.09
N SER A 80 -0.53 1.35 -5.05
CA SER A 80 -1.34 0.64 -6.06
C SER A 80 -2.76 1.19 -6.12
N GLY A 81 -3.53 0.84 -7.15
CA GLY A 81 -4.94 1.23 -7.23
C GLY A 81 -5.85 0.68 -6.12
N GLY A 82 -5.36 -0.25 -5.29
CA GLY A 82 -6.13 -0.84 -4.19
C GLY A 82 -5.59 -0.53 -2.80
N GLY A 83 -4.51 0.23 -2.67
CA GLY A 83 -3.91 0.55 -1.37
C GLY A 83 -2.46 0.95 -1.48
N LEU A 84 -1.83 1.18 -0.35
CA LEU A 84 -0.43 1.54 -0.28
C LEU A 84 0.25 0.93 0.95
N LYS A 85 1.57 0.94 0.92
CA LYS A 85 2.43 0.65 2.06
C LYS A 85 3.24 1.89 2.38
N PHE A 86 3.31 2.28 3.65
CA PHE A 86 4.05 3.47 4.08
C PHE A 86 4.79 3.24 5.40
N ALA A 87 5.86 4.00 5.58
CA ALA A 87 6.58 4.10 6.83
C ALA A 87 5.97 5.21 7.70
N GLY A 88 5.70 4.92 8.97
CA GLY A 88 5.09 5.86 9.92
C GLY A 88 5.06 5.29 11.33
N ALA A 89 4.20 5.85 12.18
CA ALA A 89 3.95 5.32 13.52
C ALA A 89 3.24 3.96 13.46
N HIS A 90 3.27 3.21 14.57
CA HIS A 90 2.49 1.98 14.69
C HIS A 90 0.98 2.27 14.60
N ILE A 91 0.28 1.47 13.82
CA ILE A 91 -1.17 1.50 13.72
C ILE A 91 -1.69 0.07 13.91
N GLU A 92 -2.66 -0.11 14.77
CA GLU A 92 -3.23 -1.42 15.05
C GLU A 92 -3.90 -2.00 13.79
N LYS A 93 -3.67 -3.29 13.54
CA LYS A 93 -4.33 -4.00 12.45
C LYS A 93 -5.85 -3.98 12.59
N GLY A 94 -6.55 -3.69 11.52
CA GLY A 94 -8.00 -3.56 11.48
C GLY A 94 -8.50 -2.15 11.76
N SER A 95 -7.64 -1.24 12.21
CA SER A 95 -8.01 0.17 12.35
C SER A 95 -8.32 0.80 11.00
N MET A 96 -9.21 1.79 11.00
CA MET A 96 -9.48 2.64 9.85
C MET A 96 -8.63 3.90 9.91
N VAL A 97 -8.01 4.24 8.79
CA VAL A 97 -7.25 5.49 8.61
C VAL A 97 -7.79 6.27 7.43
N TYR A 98 -7.76 7.60 7.52
CA TYR A 98 -8.02 8.49 6.40
C TYR A 98 -6.69 8.90 5.79
N ILE A 99 -6.51 8.62 4.51
CA ILE A 99 -5.29 8.88 3.76
C ILE A 99 -5.46 10.11 2.88
N GLN A 100 -4.44 10.96 2.87
CA GLN A 100 -4.30 12.07 1.94
C GLN A 100 -2.95 11.96 1.23
N LEU A 101 -2.96 11.87 -0.10
CA LEU A 101 -1.79 11.71 -0.93
C LEU A 101 -1.84 12.67 -2.12
N PHE A 102 -0.89 13.59 -2.18
CA PHE A 102 -0.73 14.51 -3.30
C PHE A 102 0.16 13.89 -4.37
N TYR A 103 -0.23 14.03 -5.63
CA TYR A 103 0.54 13.56 -6.78
C TYR A 103 0.32 14.46 -8.01
N THR A 104 1.29 14.46 -8.92
CA THR A 104 1.22 15.25 -10.16
C THR A 104 1.03 14.32 -11.35
N LEU A 105 -0.01 14.56 -12.13
CA LEU A 105 -0.30 13.84 -13.38
C LEU A 105 -0.29 14.85 -14.55
N GLY A 106 0.67 14.70 -15.45
CA GLY A 106 0.96 15.74 -16.44
C GLY A 106 1.45 17.03 -15.77
N SER A 107 0.72 18.13 -15.94
CA SER A 107 0.99 19.43 -15.30
C SER A 107 0.05 19.75 -14.14
N ALA A 108 -0.89 18.88 -13.81
CA ALA A 108 -1.90 19.12 -12.77
C ALA A 108 -1.58 18.41 -11.47
N LEU A 109 -1.81 19.10 -10.35
CA LEU A 109 -1.71 18.55 -9.01
C LEU A 109 -3.06 17.94 -8.60
N TYR A 110 -3.04 16.71 -8.14
CA TYR A 110 -4.18 15.98 -7.63
C TYR A 110 -3.97 15.59 -6.17
N CYS A 111 -5.07 15.32 -5.49
CA CYS A 111 -5.04 14.81 -4.12
C CYS A 111 -5.99 13.61 -4.03
N LEU A 112 -5.43 12.42 -3.74
CA LEU A 112 -6.23 11.26 -3.36
C LEU A 112 -6.58 11.38 -1.88
N ARG A 113 -7.88 11.44 -1.57
CA ARG A 113 -8.41 11.38 -0.21
C ARG A 113 -9.31 10.15 -0.09
N THR A 114 -8.99 9.24 0.82
CA THR A 114 -9.76 8.00 0.98
C THR A 114 -9.60 7.38 2.35
N ALA A 115 -10.63 6.71 2.82
CA ALA A 115 -10.49 5.81 3.95
C ALA A 115 -9.73 4.53 3.53
N ALA A 116 -9.02 3.94 4.46
CA ALA A 116 -8.31 2.70 4.25
C ALA A 116 -8.29 1.85 5.53
N SER A 117 -8.39 0.53 5.37
CA SER A 117 -8.23 -0.42 6.47
C SER A 117 -6.78 -0.86 6.62
N VAL A 118 -6.27 -0.89 7.85
CA VAL A 118 -4.91 -1.35 8.15
C VAL A 118 -4.85 -2.87 8.09
N VAL A 119 -4.20 -3.40 7.07
CA VAL A 119 -4.05 -4.85 6.86
C VAL A 119 -2.92 -5.41 7.73
N GLU A 120 -1.86 -4.62 7.93
CA GLU A 120 -0.64 -5.04 8.60
C GLU A 120 0.19 -3.84 9.02
N SER A 121 0.83 -3.93 10.20
CA SER A 121 1.79 -2.95 10.71
C SER A 121 2.97 -3.72 11.30
N ILE A 122 4.14 -3.63 10.66
CA ILE A 122 5.32 -4.42 11.02
C ILE A 122 6.50 -3.48 11.27
N ASN A 123 7.19 -3.69 12.39
CA ASN A 123 8.47 -3.01 12.61
C ASN A 123 9.57 -3.70 11.79
N PRO A 124 10.23 -2.98 10.85
CA PRO A 124 11.32 -3.54 10.07
C PRO A 124 12.57 -3.76 10.94
N PRO A 125 13.37 -4.81 10.69
CA PRO A 125 14.60 -5.07 11.45
C PRO A 125 15.53 -3.85 11.48
N GLY A 126 16.04 -3.52 12.67
CA GLY A 126 17.01 -2.43 12.86
C GLY A 126 16.43 -1.02 12.98
N ARG A 127 15.11 -0.85 12.96
CA ARG A 127 14.45 0.45 13.19
C ARG A 127 13.43 0.33 14.33
N ARG A 128 13.66 1.03 15.44
CA ARG A 128 12.84 0.87 16.66
C ARG A 128 11.49 1.57 16.59
N ASP A 129 11.40 2.75 16.00
CA ASP A 129 10.22 3.63 16.09
C ASP A 129 9.53 3.86 14.73
N VAL A 130 9.86 3.05 13.73
CA VAL A 130 9.27 3.13 12.40
C VAL A 130 8.57 1.83 12.09
N PHE A 131 7.30 1.93 11.69
CA PHE A 131 6.51 0.79 11.27
C PHE A 131 6.18 0.89 9.78
N HIS A 132 6.18 -0.24 9.11
CA HIS A 132 5.67 -0.39 7.75
C HIS A 132 4.20 -0.76 7.83
N ASN A 133 3.34 0.21 7.60
CA ASN A 133 1.90 0.06 7.58
C ASN A 133 1.44 -0.27 6.16
N ARG A 134 0.71 -1.38 5.98
CA ARG A 134 0.05 -1.73 4.74
C ARG A 134 -1.43 -1.51 4.89
N VAL A 135 -2.02 -0.70 4.01
CA VAL A 135 -3.43 -0.36 4.03
C VAL A 135 -4.12 -0.73 2.72
N SER A 136 -5.38 -1.08 2.83
CA SER A 136 -6.30 -1.33 1.72
C SER A 136 -7.30 -0.19 1.64
N PHE A 137 -7.42 0.44 0.48
CA PHE A 137 -8.38 1.53 0.27
C PHE A 137 -9.82 1.01 0.33
N GLU A 138 -10.66 1.80 0.98
CA GLU A 138 -12.09 1.54 1.12
C GLU A 138 -12.89 2.58 0.32
N ASN A 139 -13.82 2.09 -0.51
CA ASN A 139 -14.79 2.93 -1.24
C ASN A 139 -14.20 4.13 -2.01
N VAL A 140 -13.01 3.97 -2.61
CA VAL A 140 -12.43 5.03 -3.48
C VAL A 140 -13.37 5.29 -4.65
N LYS A 141 -13.67 6.56 -4.91
CA LYS A 141 -14.44 6.96 -6.09
C LYS A 141 -13.76 6.47 -7.37
N SER A 142 -14.54 5.98 -8.32
CA SER A 142 -14.01 5.37 -9.55
C SER A 142 -13.05 6.28 -10.29
N ASP A 143 -13.42 7.57 -10.42
CA ASP A 143 -12.64 8.57 -11.16
C ASP A 143 -11.30 8.86 -10.47
N ASP A 144 -11.31 8.99 -9.13
CA ASP A 144 -10.08 9.21 -8.35
C ASP A 144 -9.13 8.00 -8.45
N ARG A 145 -9.69 6.79 -8.41
CA ARG A 145 -8.92 5.56 -8.58
C ARG A 145 -8.31 5.47 -9.98
N GLU A 146 -9.07 5.82 -11.01
CA GLU A 146 -8.58 5.81 -12.39
C GLU A 146 -7.43 6.80 -12.58
N LEU A 147 -7.59 8.04 -12.11
CA LEU A 147 -6.54 9.06 -12.14
C LEU A 147 -5.28 8.60 -11.41
N PHE A 148 -5.44 8.01 -10.23
CA PHE A 148 -4.33 7.50 -9.44
C PHE A 148 -3.61 6.32 -10.13
N ILE A 149 -4.35 5.40 -10.76
CA ILE A 149 -3.78 4.31 -11.55
C ILE A 149 -3.00 4.86 -12.76
N ARG A 150 -3.53 5.87 -13.44
CA ARG A 150 -2.82 6.53 -14.55
C ARG A 150 -1.51 7.16 -14.09
N PHE A 151 -1.50 7.84 -12.94
CA PHE A 151 -0.29 8.37 -12.33
C PHE A 151 0.74 7.26 -12.08
N ILE A 152 0.34 6.14 -11.47
CA ILE A 152 1.22 5.00 -11.21
C ILE A 152 1.88 4.50 -12.49
N PHE A 153 1.13 4.33 -13.57
CA PHE A 153 1.67 3.86 -14.85
C PHE A 153 2.56 4.89 -15.54
N GLU A 154 2.28 6.18 -15.41
CA GLU A 154 3.16 7.23 -15.96
C GLU A 154 4.50 7.27 -15.23
N GLU A 155 4.50 7.20 -13.91
CA GLU A 155 5.74 7.18 -13.10
C GLU A 155 6.57 5.92 -13.38
N GLU A 156 5.94 4.77 -13.46
CA GLU A 156 6.62 3.51 -13.82
C GLU A 156 7.26 3.60 -15.22
N ARG A 157 6.57 4.21 -16.19
CA ARG A 157 7.10 4.42 -17.54
C ARG A 157 8.31 5.35 -17.54
N LYS A 158 8.26 6.46 -16.78
CA LYS A 158 9.37 7.40 -16.63
C LYS A 158 10.59 6.71 -16.01
N GLN A 159 10.39 5.91 -14.97
CA GLN A 159 11.47 5.17 -14.34
C GLN A 159 12.13 4.19 -15.31
N ARG A 160 11.36 3.39 -16.04
CA ARG A 160 11.89 2.45 -17.04
C ARG A 160 12.66 3.15 -18.18
N GLN A 161 12.25 4.35 -18.58
CA GLN A 161 12.98 5.12 -19.58
C GLN A 161 14.32 5.61 -19.05
N ASN A 162 14.36 6.08 -17.79
CA ASN A 162 15.59 6.53 -17.14
C ASN A 162 16.59 5.38 -16.91
N GLU A 163 16.12 4.16 -16.64
CA GLU A 163 16.96 2.97 -16.49
C GLU A 163 17.54 2.46 -17.81
N ARG A 164 16.85 2.69 -18.94
CA ARG A 164 17.33 2.29 -20.29
C ARG A 164 18.26 3.33 -20.93
N GLY A 165 18.27 4.54 -20.41
CA GLY A 165 19.14 5.62 -20.89
C GLY A 165 20.49 5.73 -20.20
N LYS A 166 20.75 4.83 -19.25
CA LYS A 166 22.04 4.65 -18.58
C LYS A 166 22.75 3.41 -19.11
#